data_af1bb8489ff1ff0da8c14ec4abd1834b
#
_entry.id   af1bb8489ff1ff0da8c14ec4abd1834b
#
_cell.length_a   1.000
_cell.length_b   1.000
_cell.length_c   1.000
_cell.angle_alpha   90.00
_cell.angle_beta   90.00
_cell.angle_gamma   90.00
#
_symmetry.space_group_name_H-M   'P 1'
#
loop_
_entity.id
_entity.type
_entity.pdbx_description
1 polymer ?
#
loop_
_entity_poly.entity_id
_entity_poly.type
_entity_poly.pdbx_seq_one_letter_code
_entity_poly.pdbx_strand_id
1 'polypeptide(L)'
;MEVGQYYMKKGDIDAAIDRFEDAIDAKPGYALPFRYLGEAQEKKGLKKQAAKSYQRYLDLYPHAEDRAKVAKKIEKLYAEAEKEKK
;
A
#
# COMPACT_ATOMS: atom_id res chain seq x y z
N MET A 1 3.79 3.96 -13.11
CA MET A 1 4.20 3.16 -11.94
C MET A 1 5.69 3.05 -11.76
N GLU A 2 6.45 3.03 -12.85
CA GLU A 2 7.91 2.93 -12.78
C GLU A 2 8.55 4.04 -11.96
N VAL A 3 8.03 5.26 -12.06
CA VAL A 3 8.57 6.42 -11.32
C VAL A 3 8.44 6.23 -9.82
N GLY A 4 7.28 5.76 -9.35
CA GLY A 4 7.07 5.49 -7.92
C GLY A 4 8.00 4.40 -7.40
N GLN A 5 8.17 3.34 -8.18
CA GLN A 5 9.07 2.24 -7.83
C GLN A 5 10.53 2.69 -7.81
N TYR A 6 10.90 3.59 -8.71
CA TYR A 6 12.23 4.18 -8.73
C TYR A 6 12.53 4.88 -7.41
N TYR A 7 11.59 5.70 -6.91
CA TYR A 7 11.77 6.39 -5.64
C TYR A 7 11.82 5.43 -4.46
N MET A 8 11.05 4.32 -4.53
CA MET A 8 11.12 3.28 -3.50
C MET A 8 12.50 2.66 -3.41
N LYS A 9 13.11 2.37 -4.55
CA LYS A 9 14.46 1.79 -4.60
C LYS A 9 15.50 2.74 -4.04
N LYS A 10 15.32 4.05 -4.24
CA LYS A 10 16.24 5.06 -3.71
C LYS A 10 16.01 5.37 -2.23
N GLY A 11 14.94 4.83 -1.65
CA GLY A 11 14.59 5.12 -0.26
C GLY A 11 13.85 6.43 -0.06
N ASP A 12 13.45 7.09 -1.16
CA ASP A 12 12.65 8.32 -1.08
C ASP A 12 11.17 7.94 -1.02
N ILE A 13 10.74 7.55 0.16
CA ILE A 13 9.41 7.00 0.38
C ILE A 13 8.31 8.04 0.14
N ASP A 14 8.53 9.27 0.58
CA ASP A 14 7.52 10.34 0.39
C ASP A 14 7.28 10.62 -1.09
N ALA A 15 8.35 10.68 -1.89
CA ALA A 15 8.20 10.88 -3.33
C ALA A 15 7.49 9.68 -3.97
N ALA A 16 7.78 8.47 -3.50
CA ALA A 16 7.12 7.26 -3.99
C ALA A 16 5.61 7.31 -3.71
N ILE A 17 5.24 7.72 -2.49
CA ILE A 17 3.82 7.85 -2.11
C ILE A 17 3.12 8.83 -3.05
N ASP A 18 3.73 9.99 -3.31
CA ASP A 18 3.14 11.00 -4.20
C ASP A 18 2.90 10.43 -5.59
N ARG A 19 3.87 9.67 -6.12
CA ARG A 19 3.72 9.09 -7.46
C ARG A 19 2.65 8.02 -7.52
N PHE A 20 2.53 7.19 -6.48
CA PHE A 20 1.48 6.19 -6.42
C PHE A 20 0.10 6.84 -6.28
N GLU A 21 0.00 7.91 -5.50
CA GLU A 21 -1.25 8.67 -5.37
C GLU A 21 -1.65 9.33 -6.68
N ASP A 22 -0.70 9.87 -7.43
CA ASP A 22 -0.97 10.41 -8.77
C ASP A 22 -1.52 9.33 -9.70
N ALA A 23 -0.95 8.12 -9.63
CA ALA A 23 -1.43 7.00 -10.45
C ALA A 23 -2.85 6.61 -10.09
N ILE A 24 -3.20 6.64 -8.80
CA ILE A 24 -4.55 6.35 -8.32
C ILE A 24 -5.52 7.41 -8.83
N ASP A 25 -5.13 8.68 -8.75
CA ASP A 25 -5.98 9.77 -9.25
C ASP A 25 -6.24 9.63 -10.75
N ALA A 26 -5.24 9.22 -11.51
CA ALA A 26 -5.37 9.03 -12.95
C ALA A 26 -6.27 7.83 -13.30
N LYS A 27 -6.20 6.74 -12.54
CA LYS A 27 -6.98 5.52 -12.76
C LYS A 27 -7.45 4.90 -11.45
N PRO A 28 -8.53 5.41 -10.85
CA PRO A 28 -8.98 4.95 -9.53
C PRO A 28 -9.37 3.47 -9.46
N GLY A 29 -9.71 2.87 -10.59
CA GLY A 29 -10.07 1.45 -10.64
C GLY A 29 -8.91 0.49 -10.86
N TYR A 30 -7.71 1.01 -11.03
CA TYR A 30 -6.53 0.18 -11.27
C TYR A 30 -5.93 -0.24 -9.93
N ALA A 31 -5.86 -1.54 -9.67
CA ALA A 31 -5.53 -2.06 -8.36
C ALA A 31 -4.05 -1.90 -7.94
N LEU A 32 -3.11 -2.08 -8.87
CA LEU A 32 -1.68 -2.13 -8.54
C LEU A 32 -1.14 -0.91 -7.79
N PRO A 33 -1.52 0.33 -8.13
CA PRO A 33 -1.02 1.48 -7.37
C PRO A 33 -1.34 1.40 -5.87
N PHE A 34 -2.49 0.83 -5.52
CA PHE A 34 -2.85 0.67 -4.11
C PHE A 34 -1.91 -0.29 -3.38
N ARG A 35 -1.48 -1.35 -4.06
CA ARG A 35 -0.54 -2.30 -3.47
C ARG A 35 0.82 -1.63 -3.22
N TYR A 36 1.31 -0.90 -4.19
CA TYR A 36 2.57 -0.17 -4.04
C TYR A 36 2.47 0.94 -2.99
N LEU A 37 1.34 1.63 -2.96
CA LEU A 37 1.10 2.65 -1.93
C LEU A 37 1.13 2.02 -0.55
N GLY A 38 0.50 0.85 -0.39
CA GLY A 38 0.53 0.12 0.87
C GLY A 38 1.96 -0.22 1.31
N GLU A 39 2.79 -0.68 0.38
CA GLU A 39 4.20 -0.98 0.68
C GLU A 39 4.95 0.27 1.14
N ALA A 40 4.75 1.39 0.47
CA ALA A 40 5.41 2.64 0.82
C ALA A 40 4.96 3.14 2.19
N GLN A 41 3.67 3.08 2.45
CA GLN A 41 3.12 3.49 3.74
C GLN A 41 3.63 2.59 4.88
N GLU A 42 3.73 1.30 4.61
CA GLU A 42 4.28 0.34 5.57
C GLU A 42 5.72 0.68 5.92
N LYS A 43 6.53 0.98 4.92
CA LYS A 43 7.93 1.38 5.14
C LYS A 43 8.04 2.67 5.94
N LYS A 44 7.07 3.56 5.79
CA LYS A 44 7.04 4.82 6.53
C LYS A 44 6.46 4.67 7.94
N GLY A 45 5.94 3.50 8.29
CA GLY A 45 5.34 3.26 9.59
C GLY A 45 3.88 3.66 9.71
N LEU A 46 3.24 4.01 8.59
CA LEU A 46 1.82 4.38 8.56
C LEU A 46 0.97 3.13 8.45
N LYS A 47 0.92 2.36 9.53
CA LYS A 47 0.35 1.00 9.51
C LYS A 47 -1.13 0.93 9.15
N LYS A 48 -1.95 1.79 9.74
CA LYS A 48 -3.38 1.81 9.41
C LYS A 48 -3.62 2.20 7.95
N GLN A 49 -2.89 3.21 7.47
CA GLN A 49 -3.02 3.65 6.09
C GLN A 49 -2.58 2.56 5.13
N ALA A 50 -1.48 1.88 5.45
CA ALA A 50 -0.99 0.76 4.64
C ALA A 50 -2.04 -0.35 4.55
N ALA A 51 -2.64 -0.71 5.68
CA ALA A 51 -3.69 -1.74 5.71
C ALA A 51 -4.87 -1.35 4.83
N LYS A 52 -5.29 -0.09 4.87
CA LYS A 52 -6.39 0.40 4.03
C LYS A 52 -6.04 0.34 2.55
N SER A 53 -4.80 0.69 2.19
CA SER A 53 -4.34 0.62 0.80
C SER A 53 -4.32 -0.82 0.30
N TYR A 54 -3.81 -1.75 1.09
CA TYR A 54 -3.82 -3.17 0.74
C TYR A 54 -5.26 -3.69 0.62
N GLN A 55 -6.15 -3.26 1.50
CA GLN A 55 -7.55 -3.67 1.43
C GLN A 55 -8.19 -3.19 0.11
N ARG A 56 -7.91 -1.94 -0.27
CA ARG A 56 -8.41 -1.40 -1.53
C ARG A 56 -7.89 -2.19 -2.73
N TYR A 57 -6.62 -2.59 -2.68
CA TYR A 57 -6.04 -3.45 -3.70
C TYR A 57 -6.85 -4.74 -3.85
N LEU A 58 -7.18 -5.40 -2.74
CA LEU A 58 -7.94 -6.65 -2.78
C LEU A 58 -9.39 -6.42 -3.21
N ASP A 59 -9.98 -5.29 -2.84
CA ASP A 59 -11.35 -4.94 -3.26
C ASP A 59 -11.42 -4.77 -4.78
N LEU A 60 -10.40 -4.16 -5.38
CA LEU A 60 -10.33 -3.94 -6.82
C LEU A 60 -9.85 -5.17 -7.59
N TYR A 61 -9.13 -6.06 -6.93
CA TYR A 61 -8.55 -7.25 -7.57
C TYR A 61 -8.71 -8.46 -6.65
N PRO A 62 -9.96 -8.95 -6.47
CA PRO A 62 -10.23 -10.02 -5.49
C PRO A 62 -9.60 -11.37 -5.84
N HIS A 63 -9.19 -11.57 -7.08
CA HIS A 63 -8.56 -12.83 -7.51
C HIS A 63 -7.04 -12.70 -7.64
N ALA A 64 -6.43 -11.71 -6.98
CA ALA A 64 -4.99 -11.54 -7.01
C ALA A 64 -4.27 -12.80 -6.53
N GLU A 65 -3.17 -13.15 -7.18
CA GLU A 65 -2.37 -14.31 -6.81
C GLU A 65 -1.81 -14.19 -5.40
N ASP A 66 -1.50 -12.99 -4.96
CA ASP A 66 -0.96 -12.72 -3.63
C ASP A 66 -2.03 -12.36 -2.59
N ARG A 67 -3.29 -12.66 -2.89
CA ARG A 67 -4.42 -12.30 -2.02
C ARG A 67 -4.23 -12.77 -0.58
N ALA A 68 -3.89 -14.04 -0.38
CA ALA A 68 -3.72 -14.59 0.95
C ALA A 68 -2.58 -13.90 1.71
N LYS A 69 -1.48 -13.63 1.02
CA LYS A 69 -0.33 -12.95 1.58
C LYS A 69 -0.69 -11.52 2.01
N VAL A 70 -1.39 -10.80 1.15
CA VAL A 70 -1.81 -9.42 1.43
C VAL A 70 -2.83 -9.38 2.56
N ALA A 71 -3.77 -10.32 2.59
CA ALA A 71 -4.76 -10.40 3.67
C ALA A 71 -4.08 -10.58 5.03
N LYS A 72 -3.06 -11.42 5.10
CA LYS A 72 -2.28 -11.61 6.33
C LYS A 72 -1.55 -10.33 6.74
N LYS A 73 -1.01 -9.60 5.77
CA LYS A 73 -0.37 -8.31 6.03
C LYS A 73 -1.35 -7.33 6.63
N ILE A 74 -2.57 -7.27 6.11
CA ILE A 74 -3.62 -6.39 6.61
C ILE A 74 -3.90 -6.69 8.09
N GLU A 75 -4.10 -7.95 8.43
CA GLU A 75 -4.33 -8.37 9.81
C GLU A 75 -3.19 -7.96 10.73
N LYS A 76 -1.97 -8.24 10.29
CA LYS A 76 -0.77 -7.92 11.06
C LYS A 76 -0.64 -6.41 11.28
N LEU A 77 -0.87 -5.62 10.24
CA LEU A 77 -0.75 -4.16 10.32
C LEU A 77 -1.77 -3.57 11.29
N TYR A 78 -3.01 -4.04 11.26
CA TYR A 78 -4.01 -3.57 12.23
C TYR A 78 -3.66 -3.99 13.65
N ALA A 79 -3.17 -5.21 13.84
CA ALA A 79 -2.76 -5.69 15.16
C ALA A 79 -1.61 -4.84 15.72
N GLU A 80 -0.62 -4.53 14.87
CA GLU A 80 0.52 -3.69 15.27
C GLU A 80 0.09 -2.26 15.57
N ALA A 81 -0.82 -1.72 14.75
CA ALA A 81 -1.34 -0.37 14.96
C ALA A 81 -2.09 -0.26 16.28
N GLU A 82 -2.84 -1.29 16.65
CA GLU A 82 -3.54 -1.32 17.94
C GLU A 82 -2.59 -1.30 19.12
N LYS A 83 -1.47 -2.03 19.01
CA LYS A 83 -0.47 -2.05 20.08
C LYS A 83 0.19 -0.69 20.27
N GLU A 84 0.27 0.11 19.20
CA GLU A 84 0.89 1.43 19.25
C GLU A 84 -0.02 2.50 19.87
N LYS A 85 -1.28 2.18 20.06
CA LYS A 85 -2.28 3.13 20.56
C LYS A 85 -2.21 3.39 22.07
N LYS A 86 -1.30 2.82 22.76
CA LYS A 86 -1.20 3.01 24.21
C LYS A 86 -0.67 4.39 24.60
#